data_bf1aa73dec361cf1bbf09be874352aba
#
_entry.id   bf1aa73dec361cf1bbf09be874352aba
#
_cell.length_a   1.000
_cell.length_b   1.000
_cell.length_c   1.000
_cell.angle_alpha   90.00
_cell.angle_beta   90.00
_cell.angle_gamma   90.00
#
_symmetry.space_group_name_H-M   'P 1'
#
loop_
_entity.id
_entity.type
_entity.pdbx_description
1 polymer ?
#
loop_
_entity_poly.entity_id
_entity_poly.type
_entity_poly.pdbx_seq_one_letter_code
_entity_poly.pdbx_strand_id
1 'polypeptide(L)'
;MSLKLIVVAFVALILAFAAGWLVGSSGRAALQRDVDRGLLRAEFAEARADTLDGRVNASESNFGNAVERFQRARDRVGSVEARLRAIGQGPQANRLEEAVRLLRQAQEAAAALDQSRAESAASAAFDALNAADGH
;
A
#
# COMPACT_ATOMS: atom_id res chain seq x y z
N MET A 1 -15.12 35.10 -47.80
CA MET A 1 -15.45 34.30 -46.59
C MET A 1 -16.23 35.19 -45.64
N SER A 2 -17.44 34.82 -45.25
CA SER A 2 -18.24 35.67 -44.37
C SER A 2 -17.70 35.56 -42.92
N LEU A 3 -17.62 36.66 -42.23
CA LEU A 3 -17.18 36.76 -40.83
C LEU A 3 -17.88 35.71 -39.93
N LYS A 4 -19.13 35.39 -40.24
CA LYS A 4 -19.94 34.36 -39.56
C LYS A 4 -19.33 32.97 -39.67
N LEU A 5 -18.78 32.57 -40.80
CA LEU A 5 -18.13 31.26 -41.00
C LEU A 5 -16.82 31.16 -40.20
N ILE A 6 -16.06 32.23 -40.09
CA ILE A 6 -14.81 32.27 -39.31
C ILE A 6 -15.15 32.10 -37.81
N VAL A 7 -16.18 32.79 -37.34
CA VAL A 7 -16.61 32.67 -35.90
C VAL A 7 -17.10 31.26 -35.57
N VAL A 8 -17.89 30.65 -36.45
CA VAL A 8 -18.38 29.27 -36.25
C VAL A 8 -17.22 28.26 -36.24
N ALA A 9 -16.27 28.40 -37.16
CA ALA A 9 -15.08 27.54 -37.19
C ALA A 9 -14.22 27.67 -35.92
N PHE A 10 -14.07 28.89 -35.40
CA PHE A 10 -13.30 29.16 -34.21
C PHE A 10 -13.98 28.56 -32.95
N VAL A 11 -15.29 28.69 -32.84
CA VAL A 11 -16.09 28.08 -31.74
C VAL A 11 -16.00 26.56 -31.80
N ALA A 12 -16.13 25.97 -32.98
CA ALA A 12 -16.00 24.52 -33.17
C ALA A 12 -14.59 24.02 -32.79
N LEU A 13 -13.55 24.75 -33.10
CA LEU A 13 -12.17 24.42 -32.72
C LEU A 13 -11.96 24.46 -31.19
N ILE A 14 -12.51 25.49 -30.53
CA ILE A 14 -12.44 25.59 -29.05
C ILE A 14 -13.18 24.43 -28.38
N LEU A 15 -14.37 24.08 -28.88
CA LEU A 15 -15.15 22.95 -28.34
C LEU A 15 -14.44 21.61 -28.56
N ALA A 16 -13.84 21.40 -29.73
CA ALA A 16 -13.05 20.18 -30.00
C ALA A 16 -11.81 20.09 -29.11
N PHE A 17 -11.12 21.21 -28.86
CA PHE A 17 -9.97 21.28 -27.99
C PHE A 17 -10.36 21.04 -26.52
N ALA A 18 -11.45 21.63 -26.06
CA ALA A 18 -11.97 21.42 -24.71
C ALA A 18 -12.41 19.96 -24.47
N ALA A 19 -13.09 19.35 -25.44
CA ALA A 19 -13.49 17.95 -25.40
C ALA A 19 -12.27 17.01 -25.39
N GLY A 20 -11.27 17.26 -26.22
CA GLY A 20 -10.02 16.49 -26.28
C GLY A 20 -9.21 16.59 -24.98
N TRP A 21 -9.19 17.76 -24.35
CA TRP A 21 -8.50 17.98 -23.08
C TRP A 21 -9.20 17.27 -21.90
N LEU A 22 -10.53 17.30 -21.86
CA LEU A 22 -11.35 16.58 -20.85
C LEU A 22 -11.17 15.06 -20.96
N VAL A 23 -11.17 14.51 -22.16
CA VAL A 23 -10.97 13.06 -22.38
C VAL A 23 -9.51 12.67 -22.09
N GLY A 24 -8.54 13.47 -22.46
CA GLY A 24 -7.12 13.21 -22.20
C GLY A 24 -6.73 13.29 -20.72
N SER A 25 -7.37 14.17 -19.95
CA SER A 25 -7.11 14.29 -18.51
C SER A 25 -7.75 13.17 -17.69
N SER A 26 -8.93 12.69 -18.07
CA SER A 26 -9.62 11.60 -17.39
C SER A 26 -8.92 10.25 -17.54
N GLY A 27 -8.31 9.98 -18.71
CA GLY A 27 -7.53 8.77 -18.95
C GLY A 27 -6.25 8.69 -18.10
N ARG A 28 -5.56 9.82 -17.93
CA ARG A 28 -4.36 9.90 -17.08
C ARG A 28 -4.67 9.67 -15.61
N ALA A 29 -5.78 10.24 -15.12
CA ALA A 29 -6.20 10.07 -13.74
C ALA A 29 -6.67 8.62 -13.44
N ALA A 30 -7.23 7.91 -14.42
CA ALA A 30 -7.59 6.50 -14.28
C ALA A 30 -6.34 5.62 -14.23
N LEU A 31 -5.40 5.83 -15.15
CA LEU A 31 -4.12 5.09 -15.19
C LEU A 31 -3.31 5.31 -13.90
N GLN A 32 -3.26 6.54 -13.39
CA GLN A 32 -2.56 6.83 -12.14
C GLN A 32 -3.17 6.07 -10.97
N ARG A 33 -4.49 6.01 -10.87
CA ARG A 33 -5.19 5.23 -9.82
C ARG A 33 -4.91 3.73 -9.91
N ASP A 34 -4.81 3.19 -11.11
CA ASP A 34 -4.51 1.76 -11.31
C ASP A 34 -3.05 1.44 -10.95
N VAL A 35 -2.11 2.34 -11.26
CA VAL A 35 -0.70 2.23 -10.83
C VAL A 35 -0.61 2.31 -9.31
N ASP A 36 -1.29 3.25 -8.67
CA ASP A 36 -1.27 3.42 -7.21
C ASP A 36 -1.86 2.19 -6.50
N ARG A 37 -2.95 1.60 -7.02
CA ARG A 37 -3.51 0.34 -6.51
C ARG A 37 -2.56 -0.83 -6.69
N GLY A 38 -1.87 -0.91 -7.83
CA GLY A 38 -0.86 -1.93 -8.10
C GLY A 38 0.29 -1.85 -7.11
N LEU A 39 0.80 -0.66 -6.84
CA LEU A 39 1.84 -0.41 -5.86
C LEU A 39 1.41 -0.79 -4.44
N LEU A 40 0.21 -0.40 -4.02
CA LEU A 40 -0.32 -0.78 -2.70
C LEU A 40 -0.40 -2.30 -2.54
N ARG A 41 -0.92 -3.01 -3.54
CA ARG A 41 -0.98 -4.49 -3.51
C ARG A 41 0.40 -5.13 -3.42
N ALA A 42 1.38 -4.61 -4.16
CA ALA A 42 2.76 -5.08 -4.11
C ALA A 42 3.36 -4.87 -2.70
N GLU A 43 3.20 -3.69 -2.12
CA GLU A 43 3.69 -3.38 -0.76
C GLU A 43 3.04 -4.27 0.31
N PHE A 44 1.73 -4.55 0.22
CA PHE A 44 1.04 -5.50 1.09
C PHE A 44 1.62 -6.92 0.94
N ALA A 45 1.83 -7.38 -0.29
CA ALA A 45 2.40 -8.70 -0.56
C ALA A 45 3.82 -8.82 0.01
N GLU A 46 4.65 -7.81 -0.16
CA GLU A 46 6.00 -7.77 0.37
C GLU A 46 6.02 -7.69 1.92
N ALA A 47 5.11 -6.93 2.54
CA ALA A 47 5.00 -6.90 4.00
C ALA A 47 4.61 -8.27 4.57
N ARG A 48 3.69 -8.99 3.90
CA ARG A 48 3.34 -10.37 4.26
C ARG A 48 4.51 -11.33 4.09
N ALA A 49 5.26 -11.22 2.99
CA ALA A 49 6.44 -12.03 2.75
C ALA A 49 7.51 -11.81 3.83
N ASP A 50 7.84 -10.57 4.16
CA ASP A 50 8.80 -10.25 5.22
C ASP A 50 8.30 -10.75 6.61
N THR A 51 7.00 -10.70 6.87
CA THR A 51 6.40 -11.25 8.12
C THR A 51 6.58 -12.75 8.21
N LEU A 52 6.31 -13.47 7.11
CA LEU A 52 6.49 -14.93 7.05
C LEU A 52 7.97 -15.32 7.14
N ASP A 53 8.84 -14.61 6.43
CA ASP A 53 10.30 -14.83 6.50
C ASP A 53 10.82 -14.60 7.92
N GLY A 54 10.35 -13.57 8.61
CA GLY A 54 10.66 -13.29 9.99
C GLY A 54 10.24 -14.44 10.91
N ARG A 55 9.03 -14.99 10.69
CA ARG A 55 8.54 -16.14 11.44
C ARG A 55 9.39 -17.40 11.21
N VAL A 56 9.74 -17.69 9.96
CA VAL A 56 10.61 -18.82 9.62
C VAL A 56 11.97 -18.66 10.28
N ASN A 57 12.60 -17.48 10.18
CA ASN A 57 13.88 -17.23 10.84
C ASN A 57 13.80 -17.38 12.35
N ALA A 58 12.71 -16.95 13.00
CA ALA A 58 12.49 -17.15 14.43
C ALA A 58 12.36 -18.64 14.77
N SER A 59 11.63 -19.44 13.96
CA SER A 59 11.48 -20.89 14.15
C SER A 59 12.80 -21.66 14.00
N GLU A 60 13.71 -21.15 13.18
CA GLU A 60 15.06 -21.68 12.99
C GLU A 60 16.08 -21.14 14.01
N SER A 61 15.61 -20.39 15.02
CA SER A 61 16.46 -19.71 16.01
C SER A 61 17.45 -18.69 15.42
N ASN A 62 17.18 -18.21 14.20
CA ASN A 62 17.94 -17.16 13.53
C ASN A 62 17.37 -15.77 13.88
N PHE A 63 17.46 -15.44 15.17
CA PHE A 63 16.80 -14.27 15.73
C PHE A 63 17.30 -12.94 15.15
N GLY A 64 18.57 -12.83 14.77
CA GLY A 64 19.09 -11.62 14.13
C GLY A 64 18.37 -11.32 12.82
N ASN A 65 18.24 -12.30 11.94
CA ASN A 65 17.51 -12.15 10.69
C ASN A 65 16.00 -11.96 10.93
N ALA A 66 15.43 -12.64 11.94
CA ALA A 66 14.02 -12.45 12.29
C ALA A 66 13.72 -11.00 12.67
N VAL A 67 14.55 -10.38 13.52
CA VAL A 67 14.45 -8.96 13.90
C VAL A 67 14.46 -8.05 12.68
N GLU A 68 15.42 -8.26 11.75
CA GLU A 68 15.51 -7.46 10.53
C GLU A 68 14.29 -7.62 9.62
N ARG A 69 13.75 -8.84 9.49
CA ARG A 69 12.55 -9.11 8.68
C ARG A 69 11.33 -8.44 9.27
N PHE A 70 11.10 -8.54 10.57
CA PHE A 70 9.99 -7.86 11.24
C PHE A 70 10.12 -6.34 11.16
N GLN A 71 11.34 -5.80 11.25
CA GLN A 71 11.58 -4.37 11.03
C GLN A 71 11.16 -3.95 9.62
N ARG A 72 11.60 -4.67 8.59
CA ARG A 72 11.23 -4.38 7.19
C ARG A 72 9.72 -4.47 6.96
N ALA A 73 9.09 -5.52 7.47
CA ALA A 73 7.63 -5.65 7.39
C ALA A 73 6.93 -4.45 8.01
N ARG A 74 7.34 -4.02 9.19
CA ARG A 74 6.78 -2.85 9.88
C ARG A 74 6.96 -1.57 9.09
N ASP A 75 8.14 -1.32 8.52
CA ASP A 75 8.43 -0.12 7.75
C ASP A 75 7.58 -0.07 6.47
N ARG A 76 7.37 -1.21 5.79
CA ARG A 76 6.47 -1.33 4.63
C ARG A 76 5.01 -1.06 5.02
N VAL A 77 4.54 -1.65 6.11
CA VAL A 77 3.17 -1.41 6.60
C VAL A 77 2.96 0.07 6.94
N GLY A 78 3.95 0.73 7.54
CA GLY A 78 3.92 2.16 7.80
C GLY A 78 3.83 2.99 6.51
N SER A 79 4.53 2.59 5.45
CA SER A 79 4.44 3.22 4.13
C SER A 79 3.05 3.07 3.52
N VAL A 80 2.48 1.86 3.58
CA VAL A 80 1.11 1.58 3.10
C VAL A 80 0.09 2.39 3.87
N GLU A 81 0.20 2.45 5.20
CA GLU A 81 -0.68 3.25 6.07
C GLU A 81 -0.67 4.73 5.67
N ALA A 82 0.52 5.31 5.49
CA ALA A 82 0.66 6.71 5.08
C ALA A 82 0.02 6.98 3.71
N ARG A 83 0.19 6.08 2.73
CA ARG A 83 -0.45 6.19 1.42
C ARG A 83 -1.96 6.08 1.49
N LEU A 84 -2.49 5.13 2.26
CA LEU A 84 -3.94 4.98 2.46
C LEU A 84 -4.55 6.22 3.06
N ARG A 85 -3.90 6.85 4.04
CA ARG A 85 -4.33 8.13 4.61
C ARG A 85 -4.30 9.25 3.57
N ALA A 86 -3.27 9.31 2.74
CA ALA A 86 -3.13 10.34 1.70
C ALA A 86 -4.23 10.26 0.62
N ILE A 87 -4.75 9.07 0.33
CA ILE A 87 -5.86 8.88 -0.63
C ILE A 87 -7.25 8.83 0.04
N GLY A 88 -7.35 9.21 1.32
CA GLY A 88 -8.60 9.30 2.05
C GLY A 88 -9.17 7.96 2.54
N GLN A 89 -8.37 6.88 2.53
CA GLN A 89 -8.78 5.56 3.03
C GLN A 89 -8.40 5.37 4.51
N GLY A 90 -8.78 6.31 5.35
CA GLY A 90 -8.51 6.30 6.78
C GLY A 90 -8.96 5.03 7.52
N PRO A 91 -10.18 4.52 7.29
CA PRO A 91 -10.63 3.28 7.94
C PRO A 91 -9.74 2.06 7.63
N GLN A 92 -9.22 1.95 6.41
CA GLN A 92 -8.31 0.87 6.03
C GLN A 92 -6.92 1.09 6.66
N ALA A 93 -6.42 2.33 6.68
CA ALA A 93 -5.19 2.68 7.36
C ALA A 93 -5.23 2.33 8.85
N ASN A 94 -6.34 2.61 9.54
CA ASN A 94 -6.50 2.29 10.96
C ASN A 94 -6.45 0.78 11.25
N ARG A 95 -6.86 -0.08 10.33
CA ARG A 95 -6.73 -1.54 10.48
C ARG A 95 -5.27 -2.00 10.49
N LEU A 96 -4.37 -1.24 9.86
CA LEU A 96 -2.94 -1.54 9.84
C LEU A 96 -2.23 -1.23 11.16
N GLU A 97 -2.78 -0.37 12.01
CA GLU A 97 -2.19 -0.05 13.31
C GLU A 97 -2.00 -1.30 14.17
N GLU A 98 -2.96 -2.23 14.12
CA GLU A 98 -2.86 -3.52 14.82
C GLU A 98 -1.73 -4.39 14.26
N ALA A 99 -1.58 -4.46 12.93
CA ALA A 99 -0.49 -5.19 12.30
C ALA A 99 0.88 -4.60 12.69
N VAL A 100 1.02 -3.27 12.70
CA VAL A 100 2.25 -2.59 13.16
C VAL A 100 2.58 -2.92 14.61
N ARG A 101 1.57 -2.93 15.48
CA ARG A 101 1.73 -3.28 16.90
C ARG A 101 2.21 -4.72 17.07
N LEU A 102 1.61 -5.66 16.36
CA LEU A 102 1.95 -7.08 16.41
C LEU A 102 3.34 -7.36 15.82
N LEU A 103 3.73 -6.70 14.73
CA LEU A 103 5.07 -6.80 14.17
C LEU A 103 6.13 -6.27 15.14
N ARG A 104 5.83 -5.21 15.88
CA ARG A 104 6.71 -4.72 16.94
C ARG A 104 6.87 -5.77 18.05
N GLN A 105 5.79 -6.40 18.50
CA GLN A 105 5.84 -7.46 19.49
C GLN A 105 6.65 -8.66 19.01
N ALA A 106 6.50 -9.07 17.73
CA ALA A 106 7.30 -10.13 17.14
C ALA A 106 8.79 -9.77 17.11
N GLN A 107 9.12 -8.54 16.75
CA GLN A 107 10.50 -8.02 16.73
C GLN A 107 11.11 -8.03 18.15
N GLU A 108 10.40 -7.52 19.14
CA GLU A 108 10.84 -7.48 20.55
C GLU A 108 11.04 -8.88 21.11
N ALA A 109 10.14 -9.81 20.80
CA ALA A 109 10.24 -11.21 21.23
C ALA A 109 11.46 -11.90 20.59
N ALA A 110 11.69 -11.68 19.29
CA ALA A 110 12.87 -12.20 18.59
C ALA A 110 14.16 -11.62 19.17
N ALA A 111 14.21 -10.32 19.48
CA ALA A 111 15.35 -9.69 20.13
C ALA A 111 15.61 -10.23 21.54
N ALA A 112 14.57 -10.69 22.24
CA ALA A 112 14.64 -11.36 23.53
C ALA A 112 14.91 -12.88 23.42
N LEU A 113 15.11 -13.41 22.22
CA LEU A 113 15.30 -14.84 21.92
C LEU A 113 14.11 -15.71 22.32
N ASP A 114 12.91 -15.12 22.40
CA ASP A 114 11.65 -15.81 22.73
C ASP A 114 10.96 -16.27 21.44
N GLN A 115 11.32 -17.46 21.00
CA GLN A 115 10.81 -18.07 19.77
C GLN A 115 9.29 -18.16 19.75
N SER A 116 8.70 -18.74 20.78
CA SER A 116 7.25 -18.98 20.84
C SER A 116 6.44 -17.70 20.74
N ARG A 117 6.87 -16.66 21.45
CA ARG A 117 6.22 -15.36 21.41
C ARG A 117 6.43 -14.64 20.08
N ALA A 118 7.62 -14.76 19.48
CA ALA A 118 7.91 -14.19 18.17
C ALA A 118 7.03 -14.81 17.08
N GLU A 119 6.93 -16.14 17.05
CA GLU A 119 6.10 -16.87 16.10
C GLU A 119 4.61 -16.55 16.26
N SER A 120 4.11 -16.53 17.49
CA SER A 120 2.71 -16.21 17.79
C SER A 120 2.35 -14.78 17.36
N ALA A 121 3.19 -13.81 17.71
CA ALA A 121 2.97 -12.42 17.33
C ALA A 121 3.07 -12.22 15.80
N ALA A 122 3.99 -12.91 15.12
CA ALA A 122 4.13 -12.85 13.66
C ALA A 122 2.91 -13.47 12.97
N SER A 123 2.36 -14.58 13.47
CA SER A 123 1.13 -15.18 12.94
C SER A 123 -0.04 -14.22 13.06
N ALA A 124 -0.24 -13.62 14.22
CA ALA A 124 -1.30 -12.64 14.44
C ALA A 124 -1.11 -11.38 13.56
N ALA A 125 0.12 -10.94 13.35
CA ALA A 125 0.42 -9.82 12.44
C ALA A 125 0.05 -10.15 10.99
N PHE A 126 0.35 -11.37 10.53
CA PHE A 126 0.00 -11.84 9.20
C PHE A 126 -1.52 -11.87 8.99
N ASP A 127 -2.28 -12.34 9.98
CA ASP A 127 -3.74 -12.36 9.94
C ASP A 127 -4.32 -10.94 9.92
N ALA A 128 -3.75 -10.01 10.70
CA ALA A 128 -4.14 -8.61 10.70
C ALA A 128 -3.86 -7.93 9.34
N LEU A 129 -2.75 -8.25 8.68
CA LEU A 129 -2.43 -7.77 7.33
C LEU A 129 -3.44 -8.27 6.29
N ASN A 130 -3.84 -9.54 6.36
CA ASN A 130 -4.85 -10.10 5.47
C ASN A 130 -6.22 -9.44 5.68
N ALA A 131 -6.61 -9.20 6.93
CA ALA A 131 -7.87 -8.52 7.26
C ALA A 131 -7.89 -7.05 6.77
N ALA A 132 -6.74 -6.37 6.78
CA ALA A 132 -6.62 -4.99 6.31
C ALA A 132 -6.64 -4.87 4.78
N ASP A 133 -6.15 -5.88 4.05
CA ASP A 133 -6.14 -5.90 2.57
C ASP A 133 -7.54 -6.15 1.96
N GLY A 134 -8.53 -6.50 2.77
CA GLY A 134 -9.93 -6.58 2.35
C GLY A 134 -10.32 -7.86 1.61
N HIS A 135 -9.61 -8.94 1.88
CA HIS A 135 -9.91 -10.29 1.40
C HIS A 135 -10.48 -11.13 2.53
#